data_fd8272f1af477965a91781021dd7b826
#
_entry.id   fd8272f1af477965a91781021dd7b826
#
_cell.length_a   1.000
_cell.length_b   1.000
_cell.length_c   1.000
_cell.angle_alpha   90.00
_cell.angle_beta   90.00
_cell.angle_gamma   90.00
#
_symmetry.space_group_name_H-M   'P 1'
#
loop_
_entity.id
_entity.type
_entity.pdbx_description
1 polymer ?
#
loop_
_entity_poly.entity_id
_entity_poly.type
_entity_poly.pdbx_seq_one_letter_code
_entity_poly.pdbx_strand_id
1 'polypeptide(L)'
;MRIILTCVITTMGLLASAGAGAARQQAPLRLAIAGLVHGHVGGFLRGAQGRQDVQIVGVFDPDRTLLDGYAKQYKLPDSVLFTDLGTMLSKTNPEAVASFTNTADHPGIVEAAASRRMHVMMEKPLALGNADAQRIKRAAEKGGIQVLVNFETTWYPSHGSMWSLIKERGELGEIRKMVAMDGHSGPKAIKVQAEFLDWLRDPVRNGAGALYDFGCYGANLMTWMMDNQRPLAVTATTQQFQPETYPKVDDEATILVEYSKAQGIIQASWNWPFNRKDFEVYGQRGWAIATGGNSLRVALPGQPDHAVAPDPRPPDQKDSIAHLLAVVRGTTRPNALSSLENNMIATEILDAARESARTRKRVALAR
;
A
#
# COMPACT_ATOMS: atom_id res chain seq x y z
N MET A 1 -67.65 -64.94 -4.71
CA MET A 1 -67.88 -63.64 -4.05
C MET A 1 -66.50 -63.02 -3.75
N ARG A 2 -65.97 -62.17 -4.63
CA ARG A 2 -64.66 -61.55 -4.49
C ARG A 2 -64.87 -60.12 -4.05
N ILE A 3 -64.35 -59.76 -2.92
CA ILE A 3 -64.38 -58.40 -2.35
C ILE A 3 -63.14 -57.69 -2.86
N ILE A 4 -63.32 -56.59 -3.58
CA ILE A 4 -62.27 -55.70 -4.06
C ILE A 4 -62.11 -54.60 -3.00
N LEU A 5 -60.94 -54.54 -2.39
CA LEU A 5 -60.54 -53.48 -1.42
C LEU A 5 -59.88 -52.36 -2.20
N THR A 6 -60.51 -51.20 -2.28
CA THR A 6 -59.96 -50.02 -2.92
C THR A 6 -59.14 -49.23 -1.92
N CYS A 7 -57.83 -49.17 -2.17
CA CYS A 7 -56.89 -48.35 -1.37
C CYS A 7 -56.88 -46.90 -1.94
N VAL A 8 -57.34 -45.94 -1.17
CA VAL A 8 -57.22 -44.52 -1.47
C VAL A 8 -55.87 -44.04 -0.93
N ILE A 9 -54.97 -43.69 -1.83
CA ILE A 9 -53.67 -43.07 -1.48
C ILE A 9 -53.86 -41.55 -1.50
N THR A 10 -53.82 -40.95 -0.31
CA THR A 10 -53.83 -39.49 -0.12
C THR A 10 -52.41 -38.98 -0.24
N THR A 11 -52.03 -38.36 -1.32
CA THR A 11 -50.76 -37.67 -1.53
C THR A 11 -50.79 -36.33 -0.83
N MET A 12 -50.09 -36.25 0.29
CA MET A 12 -49.82 -34.99 1.02
C MET A 12 -48.68 -34.27 0.33
N GLY A 13 -48.98 -33.22 -0.46
CA GLY A 13 -47.97 -32.34 -1.10
C GLY A 13 -47.30 -31.49 -0.06
N LEU A 14 -46.00 -31.75 0.23
CA LEU A 14 -45.13 -30.82 0.94
C LEU A 14 -44.79 -29.62 0.00
N LEU A 15 -45.39 -28.48 0.24
CA LEU A 15 -44.95 -27.21 -0.30
C LEU A 15 -43.68 -26.81 0.46
N ALA A 16 -42.50 -27.10 -0.12
CA ALA A 16 -41.23 -26.54 0.30
C ALA A 16 -41.20 -25.05 -0.14
N SER A 17 -41.47 -24.16 0.80
CA SER A 17 -41.23 -22.74 0.63
C SER A 17 -39.69 -22.50 0.58
N ALA A 18 -39.14 -22.41 -0.61
CA ALA A 18 -37.77 -21.90 -0.82
C ALA A 18 -37.76 -20.41 -0.45
N GLY A 19 -37.48 -20.14 0.80
CA GLY A 19 -37.14 -18.80 1.24
C GLY A 19 -35.82 -18.41 0.58
N ALA A 20 -35.89 -17.63 -0.50
CA ALA A 20 -34.76 -16.91 -1.03
C ALA A 20 -34.28 -15.95 0.07
N GLY A 21 -33.25 -16.38 0.82
CA GLY A 21 -32.57 -15.51 1.75
C GLY A 21 -31.98 -14.35 0.95
N ALA A 22 -32.65 -13.20 0.95
CA ALA A 22 -32.08 -11.96 0.45
C ALA A 22 -30.74 -11.77 1.19
N ALA A 23 -29.64 -11.84 0.48
CA ALA A 23 -28.31 -11.55 1.04
C ALA A 23 -28.41 -10.17 1.70
N ARG A 24 -28.32 -10.12 3.03
CA ARG A 24 -28.43 -8.89 3.80
C ARG A 24 -27.31 -7.99 3.32
N GLN A 25 -27.63 -6.96 2.56
CA GLN A 25 -26.63 -5.99 2.06
C GLN A 25 -25.87 -5.48 3.26
N GLN A 26 -24.56 -5.73 3.32
CA GLN A 26 -23.71 -5.27 4.43
C GLN A 26 -23.77 -3.73 4.48
N ALA A 27 -23.83 -3.16 5.68
CA ALA A 27 -23.77 -1.71 5.84
C ALA A 27 -22.45 -1.17 5.26
N PRO A 28 -22.47 0.04 4.67
CA PRO A 28 -21.26 0.67 4.16
C PRO A 28 -20.18 0.78 5.24
N LEU A 29 -18.91 0.61 4.84
CA LEU A 29 -17.77 0.84 5.72
C LEU A 29 -17.76 2.31 6.15
N ARG A 30 -17.81 2.55 7.46
CA ARG A 30 -17.69 3.89 8.04
C ARG A 30 -16.20 4.25 8.10
N LEU A 31 -15.78 5.15 7.20
CA LEU A 31 -14.38 5.51 6.98
C LEU A 31 -14.13 6.96 7.38
N ALA A 32 -13.09 7.21 8.20
CA ALA A 32 -12.56 8.55 8.43
C ALA A 32 -11.29 8.78 7.61
N ILE A 33 -11.08 10.01 7.18
CA ILE A 33 -9.86 10.47 6.50
C ILE A 33 -9.06 11.31 7.51
N ALA A 34 -7.79 11.00 7.70
CA ALA A 34 -6.90 11.74 8.59
C ALA A 34 -5.74 12.36 7.80
N GLY A 35 -5.75 13.69 7.72
CA GLY A 35 -4.78 14.49 6.95
C GLY A 35 -5.15 14.66 5.49
N LEU A 36 -4.78 15.80 4.94
CA LEU A 36 -5.05 16.19 3.54
C LEU A 36 -3.78 16.65 2.81
N VAL A 37 -2.62 16.54 3.48
CA VAL A 37 -1.35 17.05 2.94
C VAL A 37 -0.65 16.08 1.97
N HIS A 38 -1.06 14.82 1.90
CA HIS A 38 -0.50 13.86 0.95
C HIS A 38 -1.23 13.93 -0.40
N GLY A 39 -0.48 14.05 -1.50
CA GLY A 39 -1.04 14.27 -2.84
C GLY A 39 -2.03 13.20 -3.33
N HIS A 40 -1.98 11.98 -2.78
CA HIS A 40 -2.87 10.89 -3.17
C HIS A 40 -4.30 11.02 -2.59
N VAL A 41 -4.53 11.88 -1.59
CA VAL A 41 -5.86 12.04 -0.96
C VAL A 41 -6.95 12.40 -1.98
N GLY A 42 -6.62 13.25 -2.97
CA GLY A 42 -7.56 13.62 -4.02
C GLY A 42 -8.00 12.43 -4.88
N GLY A 43 -7.07 11.54 -5.20
CA GLY A 43 -7.37 10.29 -5.91
C GLY A 43 -8.26 9.34 -5.09
N PHE A 44 -7.96 9.21 -3.81
CA PHE A 44 -8.73 8.39 -2.89
C PHE A 44 -10.16 8.91 -2.70
N LEU A 45 -10.34 10.23 -2.49
CA LEU A 45 -11.65 10.85 -2.37
C LEU A 45 -12.49 10.64 -3.65
N ARG A 46 -11.90 10.81 -4.84
CA ARG A 46 -12.58 10.49 -6.11
C ARG A 46 -12.98 9.02 -6.20
N GLY A 47 -12.09 8.11 -5.80
CA GLY A 47 -12.36 6.67 -5.78
C GLY A 47 -13.47 6.26 -4.81
N ALA A 48 -13.68 7.03 -3.74
CA ALA A 48 -14.76 6.81 -2.77
C ALA A 48 -16.11 7.39 -3.22
N GLN A 49 -16.11 8.40 -4.11
CA GLN A 49 -17.34 9.02 -4.59
C GLN A 49 -18.23 8.04 -5.35
N GLY A 50 -19.52 8.04 -5.04
CA GLY A 50 -20.54 7.18 -5.67
C GLY A 50 -20.49 5.72 -5.24
N ARG A 51 -19.57 5.30 -4.40
CA ARG A 51 -19.54 3.95 -3.83
C ARG A 51 -20.68 3.78 -2.81
N GLN A 52 -21.36 2.63 -2.89
CA GLN A 52 -22.42 2.27 -1.94
C GLN A 52 -21.89 1.44 -0.77
N ASP A 53 -20.67 0.94 -0.87
CA ASP A 53 -20.02 0.08 0.11
C ASP A 53 -19.12 0.83 1.10
N VAL A 54 -18.94 2.15 0.93
CA VAL A 54 -18.12 3.02 1.79
C VAL A 54 -18.86 4.33 2.08
N GLN A 55 -18.79 4.78 3.32
CA GLN A 55 -19.29 6.10 3.76
C GLN A 55 -18.17 6.87 4.46
N ILE A 56 -17.77 8.02 3.92
CA ILE A 56 -16.87 8.94 4.60
C ILE A 56 -17.67 9.63 5.71
N VAL A 57 -17.30 9.36 6.98
CA VAL A 57 -18.00 9.86 8.16
C VAL A 57 -17.26 11.00 8.85
N GLY A 58 -15.97 11.22 8.52
CA GLY A 58 -15.17 12.31 9.05
C GLY A 58 -13.95 12.57 8.19
N VAL A 59 -13.54 13.82 8.10
CA VAL A 59 -12.31 14.28 7.44
C VAL A 59 -11.61 15.23 8.40
N PHE A 60 -10.39 14.92 8.74
CA PHE A 60 -9.55 15.69 9.66
C PHE A 60 -8.36 16.28 8.94
N ASP A 61 -8.14 17.57 9.16
CA ASP A 61 -6.85 18.24 8.97
C ASP A 61 -6.77 19.40 9.96
N PRO A 62 -5.62 19.70 10.59
CA PRO A 62 -5.47 20.84 11.49
C PRO A 62 -5.60 22.20 10.76
N ASP A 63 -5.33 22.22 9.44
CA ASP A 63 -5.49 23.42 8.61
C ASP A 63 -6.94 23.54 8.09
N ARG A 64 -7.68 24.47 8.66
CA ARG A 64 -9.07 24.75 8.26
C ARG A 64 -9.16 25.20 6.80
N THR A 65 -8.17 25.94 6.30
CA THR A 65 -8.17 26.41 4.91
C THR A 65 -8.08 25.25 3.94
N LEU A 66 -7.22 24.26 4.28
CA LEU A 66 -7.08 23.05 3.48
C LEU A 66 -8.38 22.22 3.49
N LEU A 67 -9.00 22.05 4.68
CA LEU A 67 -10.30 21.37 4.82
C LEU A 67 -11.38 22.02 3.94
N ASP A 68 -11.52 23.34 3.98
CA ASP A 68 -12.53 24.07 3.20
C ASP A 68 -12.28 23.93 1.70
N GLY A 69 -11.00 23.96 1.28
CA GLY A 69 -10.60 23.74 -0.12
C GLY A 69 -11.03 22.37 -0.63
N TYR A 70 -10.71 21.32 0.12
CA TYR A 70 -11.09 19.95 -0.22
C TYR A 70 -12.61 19.72 -0.13
N ALA A 71 -13.28 20.30 0.89
CA ALA A 71 -14.73 20.22 1.03
C ALA A 71 -15.43 20.78 -0.21
N LYS A 72 -15.02 21.97 -0.68
CA LYS A 72 -15.55 22.57 -1.90
C LYS A 72 -15.28 21.70 -3.14
N GLN A 73 -14.07 21.21 -3.29
CA GLN A 73 -13.65 20.44 -4.46
C GLN A 73 -14.37 19.08 -4.55
N TYR A 74 -14.54 18.40 -3.42
CA TYR A 74 -15.10 17.03 -3.34
C TYR A 74 -16.55 17.01 -2.82
N LYS A 75 -17.18 18.17 -2.65
CA LYS A 75 -18.57 18.33 -2.16
C LYS A 75 -18.81 17.62 -0.82
N LEU A 76 -17.85 17.74 0.10
CA LEU A 76 -17.98 17.19 1.45
C LEU A 76 -18.85 18.12 2.30
N PRO A 77 -19.84 17.61 3.05
CA PRO A 77 -20.67 18.44 3.92
C PRO A 77 -19.87 18.90 5.15
N ASP A 78 -20.18 20.09 5.67
CA ASP A 78 -19.50 20.65 6.85
C ASP A 78 -19.56 19.71 8.07
N SER A 79 -20.61 18.91 8.17
CA SER A 79 -20.82 17.97 9.28
C SER A 79 -19.74 16.87 9.39
N VAL A 80 -18.97 16.63 8.34
CA VAL A 80 -17.85 15.65 8.36
C VAL A 80 -16.49 16.31 8.53
N LEU A 81 -16.38 17.64 8.62
CA LEU A 81 -15.10 18.37 8.69
C LEU A 81 -14.66 18.60 10.14
N PHE A 82 -13.42 18.27 10.47
CA PHE A 82 -12.86 18.37 11.81
C PHE A 82 -11.43 18.91 11.78
N THR A 83 -11.11 19.83 12.70
CA THR A 83 -9.75 20.33 12.92
C THR A 83 -9.05 19.65 14.11
N ASP A 84 -9.72 18.74 14.80
CA ASP A 84 -9.16 17.93 15.89
C ASP A 84 -9.46 16.45 15.65
N LEU A 85 -8.38 15.64 15.58
CA LEU A 85 -8.46 14.21 15.32
C LEU A 85 -9.27 13.45 16.39
N GLY A 86 -9.01 13.76 17.67
CA GLY A 86 -9.67 13.09 18.79
C GLY A 86 -11.18 13.32 18.79
N THR A 87 -11.61 14.55 18.50
CA THR A 87 -13.00 14.94 18.34
C THR A 87 -13.64 14.21 17.15
N MET A 88 -12.97 14.16 15.99
CA MET A 88 -13.47 13.41 14.84
C MET A 88 -13.71 11.96 15.18
N LEU A 89 -12.69 11.26 15.69
CA LEU A 89 -12.80 9.84 16.01
C LEU A 89 -13.89 9.55 17.05
N SER A 90 -14.02 10.41 18.06
CA SER A 90 -15.03 10.23 19.12
C SER A 90 -16.46 10.49 18.64
N LYS A 91 -16.68 11.51 17.81
CA LYS A 91 -18.00 11.86 17.28
C LYS A 91 -18.49 10.96 16.17
N THR A 92 -17.57 10.50 15.30
CA THR A 92 -17.96 9.73 14.12
C THR A 92 -17.86 8.22 14.31
N ASN A 93 -17.06 7.76 15.27
CA ASN A 93 -16.83 6.34 15.57
C ASN A 93 -16.67 5.50 14.28
N PRO A 94 -15.63 5.75 13.44
CA PRO A 94 -15.41 5.02 12.21
C PRO A 94 -14.94 3.60 12.49
N GLU A 95 -15.10 2.70 11.53
CA GLU A 95 -14.54 1.33 11.58
C GLU A 95 -13.06 1.34 11.17
N ALA A 96 -12.69 2.29 10.28
CA ALA A 96 -11.33 2.46 9.82
C ALA A 96 -10.97 3.94 9.58
N VAL A 97 -9.67 4.22 9.60
CA VAL A 97 -9.07 5.51 9.28
C VAL A 97 -8.15 5.33 8.08
N ALA A 98 -8.31 6.16 7.05
CA ALA A 98 -7.35 6.28 5.95
C ALA A 98 -6.49 7.53 6.20
N SER A 99 -5.18 7.37 6.36
CA SER A 99 -4.24 8.46 6.67
C SER A 99 -3.55 8.98 5.42
N PHE A 100 -3.65 10.30 5.23
CA PHE A 100 -2.98 11.08 4.19
C PHE A 100 -2.17 12.23 4.80
N THR A 101 -1.56 11.96 5.95
CA THR A 101 -0.62 12.88 6.62
C THR A 101 0.77 12.79 5.99
N ASN A 102 1.73 13.58 6.47
CA ASN A 102 3.14 13.31 6.22
C ASN A 102 3.60 12.05 6.99
N THR A 103 4.75 11.49 6.62
CA THR A 103 5.24 10.22 7.18
C THR A 103 5.53 10.29 8.69
N ALA A 104 5.98 11.44 9.20
CA ALA A 104 6.29 11.61 10.62
C ALA A 104 5.05 11.49 11.53
N ASP A 105 3.86 11.80 11.02
CA ASP A 105 2.62 11.77 11.78
C ASP A 105 1.97 10.37 11.84
N HIS A 106 2.39 9.42 11.01
CA HIS A 106 1.81 8.08 10.92
C HIS A 106 1.70 7.38 12.29
N PRO A 107 2.74 7.37 13.17
CA PRO A 107 2.63 6.71 14.47
C PRO A 107 1.50 7.30 15.33
N GLY A 108 1.35 8.63 15.35
CA GLY A 108 0.31 9.31 16.13
C GLY A 108 -1.10 8.97 15.64
N ILE A 109 -1.31 8.88 14.33
CA ILE A 109 -2.60 8.45 13.76
C ILE A 109 -2.93 7.02 14.16
N VAL A 110 -1.95 6.10 14.06
CA VAL A 110 -2.17 4.70 14.44
C VAL A 110 -2.45 4.56 15.94
N GLU A 111 -1.70 5.25 16.80
CA GLU A 111 -1.90 5.23 18.25
C GLU A 111 -3.31 5.73 18.63
N ALA A 112 -3.77 6.82 18.00
CA ALA A 112 -5.11 7.37 18.24
C ALA A 112 -6.24 6.42 17.77
N ALA A 113 -6.08 5.81 16.60
CA ALA A 113 -7.04 4.85 16.05
C ALA A 113 -7.05 3.54 16.85
N ALA A 114 -5.87 2.98 17.16
CA ALA A 114 -5.71 1.75 17.91
C ALA A 114 -6.32 1.81 19.32
N SER A 115 -6.21 2.96 19.99
CA SER A 115 -6.85 3.17 21.32
C SER A 115 -8.37 3.02 21.29
N ARG A 116 -8.97 3.10 20.10
CA ARG A 116 -10.42 2.96 19.84
C ARG A 116 -10.76 1.72 19.02
N ARG A 117 -9.79 0.83 18.78
CA ARG A 117 -9.93 -0.40 17.98
C ARG A 117 -10.36 -0.14 16.52
N MET A 118 -9.95 0.98 15.95
CA MET A 118 -10.21 1.34 14.56
C MET A 118 -9.06 0.85 13.69
N HIS A 119 -9.34 0.17 12.58
CA HIS A 119 -8.34 -0.24 11.61
C HIS A 119 -7.72 0.97 10.91
N VAL A 120 -6.50 0.84 10.40
CA VAL A 120 -5.81 1.95 9.72
C VAL A 120 -5.30 1.50 8.35
N MET A 121 -5.51 2.31 7.34
CA MET A 121 -4.72 2.31 6.12
C MET A 121 -4.01 3.65 6.00
N MET A 122 -2.72 3.64 5.69
CA MET A 122 -1.93 4.87 5.53
C MET A 122 -1.18 4.89 4.22
N GLU A 123 -0.79 6.06 3.79
CA GLU A 123 0.12 6.22 2.65
C GLU A 123 1.53 5.73 2.96
N LYS A 124 2.25 5.44 1.89
CA LYS A 124 3.66 5.03 1.94
C LYS A 124 4.59 6.22 2.26
N PRO A 125 5.79 5.94 2.83
CA PRO A 125 6.21 4.72 3.49
C PRO A 125 5.58 4.57 4.88
N LEU A 126 5.70 3.40 5.49
CA LEU A 126 5.12 3.11 6.82
C LEU A 126 5.56 4.12 7.89
N ALA A 127 6.84 4.45 7.94
CA ALA A 127 7.43 5.27 9.00
C ALA A 127 8.78 5.87 8.59
N LEU A 128 9.27 6.86 9.36
CA LEU A 128 10.59 7.48 9.15
C LEU A 128 11.78 6.60 9.50
N GLY A 129 11.56 5.53 10.25
CA GLY A 129 12.60 4.59 10.67
C GLY A 129 12.05 3.51 11.58
N ASN A 130 12.95 2.62 11.99
CA ASN A 130 12.57 1.43 12.76
C ASN A 130 11.88 1.76 14.10
N ALA A 131 12.32 2.81 14.80
CA ALA A 131 11.71 3.20 16.07
C ALA A 131 10.21 3.51 15.93
N ASP A 132 9.83 4.28 14.92
CA ASP A 132 8.44 4.63 14.63
C ASP A 132 7.64 3.43 14.11
N ALA A 133 8.24 2.58 13.26
CA ALA A 133 7.61 1.33 12.83
C ALA A 133 7.28 0.41 14.03
N GLN A 134 8.17 0.32 15.00
CA GLN A 134 7.93 -0.41 16.25
C GLN A 134 6.83 0.22 17.12
N ARG A 135 6.69 1.54 17.14
CA ARG A 135 5.56 2.23 17.80
C ARG A 135 4.24 1.83 17.15
N ILE A 136 4.17 1.89 15.83
CA ILE A 136 3.01 1.48 15.03
C ILE A 136 2.64 0.02 15.34
N LYS A 137 3.62 -0.89 15.31
CA LYS A 137 3.41 -2.31 15.60
C LYS A 137 2.82 -2.53 16.99
N ARG A 138 3.44 -1.94 18.02
CA ARG A 138 2.94 -2.07 19.40
C ARG A 138 1.51 -1.52 19.56
N ALA A 139 1.22 -0.38 18.92
CA ALA A 139 -0.13 0.19 18.96
C ALA A 139 -1.16 -0.72 18.27
N ALA A 140 -0.82 -1.26 17.09
CA ALA A 140 -1.67 -2.18 16.35
C ALA A 140 -1.97 -3.47 17.14
N GLU A 141 -0.94 -4.08 17.71
CA GLU A 141 -1.06 -5.30 18.54
C GLU A 141 -1.92 -5.04 19.79
N LYS A 142 -1.65 -3.94 20.50
CA LYS A 142 -2.43 -3.55 21.70
C LYS A 142 -3.90 -3.26 21.39
N GLY A 143 -4.16 -2.62 20.25
CA GLY A 143 -5.53 -2.29 19.80
C GLY A 143 -6.26 -3.47 19.15
N GLY A 144 -5.54 -4.53 18.76
CA GLY A 144 -6.10 -5.64 17.99
C GLY A 144 -6.57 -5.21 16.60
N ILE A 145 -5.88 -4.26 15.97
CA ILE A 145 -6.27 -3.68 14.69
C ILE A 145 -5.35 -4.13 13.54
N GLN A 146 -5.87 -4.04 12.32
CA GLN A 146 -5.05 -4.15 11.11
C GLN A 146 -4.50 -2.78 10.74
N VAL A 147 -3.22 -2.75 10.35
CA VAL A 147 -2.55 -1.58 9.78
C VAL A 147 -2.08 -1.96 8.38
N LEU A 148 -2.55 -1.23 7.38
CA LEU A 148 -2.24 -1.42 5.97
C LEU A 148 -1.45 -0.23 5.45
N VAL A 149 -0.45 -0.47 4.61
CA VAL A 149 0.26 0.59 3.89
C VAL A 149 -0.16 0.58 2.43
N ASN A 150 -0.54 1.73 1.91
CA ASN A 150 -1.05 1.89 0.57
C ASN A 150 0.06 2.28 -0.41
N PHE A 151 0.52 1.32 -1.19
CA PHE A 151 1.37 1.57 -2.35
C PHE A 151 0.55 1.46 -3.62
N GLU A 152 0.75 2.36 -4.57
CA GLU A 152 0.16 2.26 -5.91
C GLU A 152 0.48 0.91 -6.57
N THR A 153 1.73 0.47 -6.44
CA THR A 153 2.25 -0.78 -7.02
C THR A 153 1.62 -2.05 -6.46
N THR A 154 0.99 -1.99 -5.28
CA THR A 154 0.22 -3.12 -4.72
C THR A 154 -0.93 -3.54 -5.65
N TRP A 155 -1.53 -2.57 -6.33
CA TRP A 155 -2.72 -2.78 -7.16
C TRP A 155 -2.38 -3.09 -8.62
N TYR A 156 -1.10 -3.17 -8.99
CA TYR A 156 -0.67 -3.47 -10.36
C TYR A 156 -0.93 -4.93 -10.73
N PRO A 157 -1.73 -5.20 -11.80
CA PRO A 157 -1.93 -6.55 -12.34
C PRO A 157 -0.62 -7.26 -12.70
N SER A 158 0.35 -6.52 -13.27
CA SER A 158 1.67 -7.04 -13.66
C SER A 158 2.43 -7.66 -12.49
N HIS A 159 2.37 -7.06 -11.31
CA HIS A 159 3.02 -7.59 -10.11
C HIS A 159 2.34 -8.87 -9.61
N GLY A 160 1.00 -8.94 -9.65
CA GLY A 160 0.27 -10.16 -9.30
C GLY A 160 0.63 -11.33 -10.21
N SER A 161 0.65 -11.09 -11.52
CA SER A 161 1.02 -12.10 -12.51
C SER A 161 2.49 -12.51 -12.41
N MET A 162 3.39 -11.56 -12.13
CA MET A 162 4.81 -11.84 -11.86
C MET A 162 4.97 -12.74 -10.63
N TRP A 163 4.23 -12.46 -9.56
CA TRP A 163 4.23 -13.28 -8.35
C TRP A 163 3.80 -14.71 -8.66
N SER A 164 2.67 -14.88 -9.34
CA SER A 164 2.17 -16.21 -9.68
C SER A 164 3.20 -16.99 -10.49
N LEU A 165 3.82 -16.36 -11.49
CA LEU A 165 4.88 -16.98 -12.32
C LEU A 165 6.09 -17.41 -11.48
N ILE A 166 6.53 -16.59 -10.53
CA ILE A 166 7.78 -16.81 -9.79
C ILE A 166 7.56 -17.69 -8.57
N LYS A 167 6.52 -17.39 -7.76
CA LYS A 167 6.34 -18.02 -6.45
C LYS A 167 5.39 -19.20 -6.47
N GLU A 168 4.29 -19.13 -7.22
CA GLU A 168 3.32 -20.22 -7.27
C GLU A 168 3.76 -21.31 -8.27
N ARG A 169 4.19 -20.89 -9.47
CA ARG A 169 4.61 -21.83 -10.51
C ARG A 169 6.11 -22.14 -10.49
N GLY A 170 6.92 -21.34 -9.79
CA GLY A 170 8.36 -21.59 -9.64
C GLY A 170 9.16 -21.53 -10.94
N GLU A 171 8.66 -20.86 -11.98
CA GLU A 171 9.22 -20.93 -13.33
C GLU A 171 10.64 -20.38 -13.45
N LEU A 172 10.97 -19.31 -12.68
CA LEU A 172 12.30 -18.72 -12.69
C LEU A 172 13.33 -19.46 -11.82
N GLY A 173 12.93 -20.42 -10.99
CA GLY A 173 13.80 -21.02 -9.99
C GLY A 173 14.17 -20.04 -8.86
N GLU A 174 15.32 -20.25 -8.20
CA GLU A 174 15.78 -19.33 -7.15
C GLU A 174 16.06 -17.94 -7.72
N ILE A 175 15.57 -16.92 -7.04
CA ILE A 175 15.83 -15.52 -7.38
C ILE A 175 17.31 -15.21 -7.13
N ARG A 176 17.95 -14.54 -8.08
CA ARG A 176 19.36 -14.13 -8.01
C ARG A 176 19.52 -12.61 -7.97
N LYS A 177 18.68 -11.90 -8.69
CA LYS A 177 18.71 -10.44 -8.74
C LYS A 177 17.32 -9.85 -8.88
N MET A 178 17.12 -8.70 -8.26
CA MET A 178 15.95 -7.86 -8.44
C MET A 178 16.39 -6.43 -8.72
N VAL A 179 15.65 -5.73 -9.59
CA VAL A 179 15.89 -4.31 -9.87
C VAL A 179 14.56 -3.58 -9.81
N ALA A 180 14.50 -2.53 -9.02
CA ALA A 180 13.37 -1.61 -8.99
C ALA A 180 13.82 -0.26 -9.54
N MET A 181 13.03 0.29 -10.46
CA MET A 181 13.28 1.56 -11.13
C MET A 181 12.10 2.47 -10.87
N ASP A 182 12.20 3.36 -9.89
CA ASP A 182 11.10 4.20 -9.43
C ASP A 182 11.49 5.68 -9.47
N GLY A 183 10.76 6.47 -10.24
CA GLY A 183 11.07 7.90 -10.34
C GLY A 183 10.23 8.65 -11.35
N HIS A 184 10.41 9.97 -11.32
CA HIS A 184 9.86 10.95 -12.26
C HIS A 184 10.72 12.23 -12.24
N SER A 185 10.26 13.30 -12.92
CA SER A 185 11.00 14.58 -13.03
C SER A 185 11.00 15.44 -11.75
N GLY A 186 10.57 14.86 -10.63
CA GLY A 186 10.53 15.50 -9.32
C GLY A 186 9.19 16.17 -8.99
N PRO A 187 8.82 16.22 -7.69
CA PRO A 187 7.51 16.69 -7.25
C PRO A 187 7.23 18.15 -7.64
N LYS A 188 8.24 19.02 -7.63
CA LYS A 188 8.10 20.40 -8.10
C LYS A 188 7.80 20.48 -9.61
N ALA A 189 8.51 19.70 -10.43
CA ALA A 189 8.35 19.70 -11.88
C ALA A 189 6.99 19.17 -12.32
N ILE A 190 6.47 18.13 -11.66
CA ILE A 190 5.12 17.59 -11.92
C ILE A 190 4.00 18.39 -11.24
N LYS A 191 4.35 19.49 -10.56
CA LYS A 191 3.41 20.44 -9.96
C LYS A 191 2.45 19.80 -8.95
N VAL A 192 3.01 18.98 -8.02
CA VAL A 192 2.23 18.48 -6.90
C VAL A 192 1.72 19.65 -6.04
N GLN A 193 0.71 19.39 -5.20
CA GLN A 193 0.16 20.39 -4.29
C GLN A 193 1.25 21.00 -3.39
N ALA A 194 1.11 22.27 -3.04
CA ALA A 194 2.13 23.01 -2.27
C ALA A 194 2.41 22.34 -0.91
N GLU A 195 1.37 21.95 -0.21
CA GLU A 195 1.43 21.26 1.08
C GLU A 195 2.16 19.91 0.97
N PHE A 196 1.98 19.18 -0.13
CA PHE A 196 2.68 17.93 -0.38
C PHE A 196 4.16 18.17 -0.66
N LEU A 197 4.49 19.13 -1.51
CA LEU A 197 5.87 19.51 -1.82
C LEU A 197 6.62 19.96 -0.56
N ASP A 198 5.96 20.71 0.32
CA ASP A 198 6.58 21.28 1.52
C ASP A 198 7.09 20.19 2.49
N TRP A 199 6.32 19.13 2.71
CA TRP A 199 6.80 18.08 3.60
C TRP A 199 7.70 17.05 2.91
N LEU A 200 7.54 16.82 1.60
CA LEU A 200 8.43 15.90 0.85
C LEU A 200 9.89 16.37 0.88
N ARG A 201 10.14 17.69 0.84
CA ARG A 201 11.48 18.27 0.90
C ARG A 201 12.00 18.56 2.30
N ASP A 202 11.26 18.13 3.32
CA ASP A 202 11.66 18.26 4.74
C ASP A 202 12.07 16.89 5.31
N PRO A 203 13.36 16.69 5.61
CA PRO A 203 13.84 15.40 6.13
C PRO A 203 13.25 15.01 7.48
N VAL A 204 12.73 15.97 8.25
CA VAL A 204 12.05 15.70 9.53
C VAL A 204 10.68 15.07 9.29
N ARG A 205 10.01 15.41 8.19
CA ARG A 205 8.66 14.95 7.87
C ARG A 205 8.62 13.78 6.88
N ASN A 206 9.60 13.71 5.96
CA ASN A 206 9.70 12.64 4.95
C ASN A 206 10.79 11.61 5.22
N GLY A 207 11.79 11.92 6.06
CA GLY A 207 12.93 11.04 6.36
C GLY A 207 14.14 11.27 5.46
N ALA A 208 13.93 11.47 4.17
CA ALA A 208 14.89 11.83 3.13
C ALA A 208 14.14 12.43 1.94
N GLY A 209 14.76 12.54 0.77
CA GLY A 209 14.11 12.93 -0.48
C GLY A 209 13.66 11.73 -1.30
N ALA A 210 14.21 11.60 -2.51
CA ALA A 210 13.91 10.50 -3.43
C ALA A 210 14.19 9.13 -2.81
N LEU A 211 15.20 9.02 -1.94
CA LEU A 211 15.53 7.79 -1.23
C LEU A 211 14.29 7.21 -0.51
N TYR A 212 13.52 8.04 0.22
CA TYR A 212 12.32 7.58 0.93
C TYR A 212 11.10 7.55 0.03
N ASP A 213 10.88 8.60 -0.77
CA ASP A 213 9.68 8.73 -1.60
C ASP A 213 9.56 7.63 -2.64
N PHE A 214 10.66 7.29 -3.32
CA PHE A 214 10.70 6.24 -4.35
C PHE A 214 11.40 4.97 -3.91
N GLY A 215 12.44 5.06 -3.08
CA GLY A 215 13.14 3.87 -2.59
C GLY A 215 12.23 2.91 -1.81
N CYS A 216 11.15 3.41 -1.22
CA CYS A 216 10.17 2.60 -0.50
C CYS A 216 9.43 1.59 -1.41
N TYR A 217 9.21 1.90 -2.68
CA TYR A 217 8.57 0.99 -3.62
C TYR A 217 9.44 -0.26 -3.86
N GLY A 218 10.71 -0.05 -4.19
CA GLY A 218 11.64 -1.15 -4.38
C GLY A 218 11.86 -1.97 -3.10
N ALA A 219 11.99 -1.31 -1.94
CA ALA A 219 12.12 -2.00 -0.65
C ALA A 219 10.90 -2.89 -0.34
N ASN A 220 9.68 -2.38 -0.59
CA ASN A 220 8.42 -3.10 -0.41
C ASN A 220 8.30 -4.31 -1.35
N LEU A 221 8.55 -4.11 -2.66
CA LEU A 221 8.45 -5.16 -3.67
C LEU A 221 9.48 -6.27 -3.47
N MET A 222 10.73 -5.91 -3.13
CA MET A 222 11.80 -6.90 -2.90
C MET A 222 11.54 -7.71 -1.63
N THR A 223 11.07 -7.07 -0.55
CA THR A 223 10.69 -7.77 0.69
C THR A 223 9.60 -8.79 0.42
N TRP A 224 8.57 -8.40 -0.31
CA TRP A 224 7.49 -9.29 -0.74
C TRP A 224 8.00 -10.45 -1.61
N MET A 225 8.81 -10.15 -2.63
CA MET A 225 9.34 -11.17 -3.53
C MET A 225 10.29 -12.16 -2.82
N MET A 226 10.88 -11.75 -1.71
CA MET A 226 11.71 -12.59 -0.84
C MET A 226 10.95 -13.19 0.35
N ASP A 227 9.60 -13.25 0.31
CA ASP A 227 8.74 -13.86 1.35
C ASP A 227 9.02 -13.31 2.77
N ASN A 228 9.20 -11.99 2.88
CA ASN A 228 9.59 -11.29 4.11
C ASN A 228 10.93 -11.76 4.70
N GLN A 229 11.78 -12.38 3.89
CA GLN A 229 13.15 -12.67 4.32
C GLN A 229 13.90 -11.35 4.52
N ARG A 230 14.41 -11.12 5.72
CA ARG A 230 15.22 -9.92 6.02
C ARG A 230 16.53 -9.96 5.24
N PRO A 231 16.96 -8.85 4.63
CA PRO A 231 18.26 -8.76 4.00
C PRO A 231 19.39 -8.82 5.03
N LEU A 232 20.58 -9.16 4.58
CA LEU A 232 21.79 -9.21 5.42
C LEU A 232 22.39 -7.83 5.64
N ALA A 233 22.32 -6.97 4.61
CA ALA A 233 22.88 -5.63 4.65
C ALA A 233 22.32 -4.73 3.56
N VAL A 234 22.55 -3.43 3.72
CA VAL A 234 22.21 -2.40 2.75
C VAL A 234 23.42 -1.47 2.55
N THR A 235 23.64 -1.09 1.30
CA THR A 235 24.57 -0.02 0.90
C THR A 235 23.83 0.97 0.03
N ALA A 236 24.00 2.26 0.29
CA ALA A 236 23.33 3.29 -0.50
C ALA A 236 24.23 4.49 -0.77
N THR A 237 23.96 5.15 -1.88
CA THR A 237 24.50 6.47 -2.22
C THR A 237 23.36 7.38 -2.60
N THR A 238 23.45 8.65 -2.21
CA THR A 238 22.52 9.71 -2.57
C THR A 238 23.25 10.87 -3.20
N GLN A 239 22.55 11.58 -4.06
CA GLN A 239 23.01 12.80 -4.71
C GLN A 239 21.91 13.86 -4.68
N GLN A 240 22.33 15.10 -4.90
CA GLN A 240 21.45 16.27 -4.95
C GLN A 240 21.84 17.05 -6.22
N PHE A 241 21.14 16.76 -7.32
CA PHE A 241 21.38 17.40 -8.60
C PHE A 241 20.66 18.75 -8.74
N GLN A 242 19.58 18.95 -7.96
CA GLN A 242 18.78 20.16 -7.94
C GLN A 242 18.77 20.84 -6.55
N PRO A 243 19.94 21.26 -6.00
CA PRO A 243 20.03 21.80 -4.65
C PRO A 243 19.20 23.07 -4.44
N GLU A 244 18.98 23.87 -5.49
CA GLU A 244 18.12 25.06 -5.43
C GLU A 244 16.62 24.71 -5.24
N THR A 245 16.24 23.52 -5.68
CA THR A 245 14.85 23.04 -5.59
C THR A 245 14.62 22.22 -4.31
N TYR A 246 15.59 21.38 -3.96
CA TYR A 246 15.52 20.43 -2.84
C TYR A 246 16.72 20.63 -1.88
N PRO A 247 16.84 21.79 -1.19
CA PRO A 247 18.07 22.18 -0.47
C PRO A 247 18.42 21.28 0.73
N LYS A 248 17.47 20.49 1.24
CA LYS A 248 17.65 19.73 2.49
C LYS A 248 17.61 18.21 2.30
N VAL A 249 17.30 17.74 1.11
CA VAL A 249 17.11 16.31 0.83
C VAL A 249 17.76 15.91 -0.48
N ASP A 250 18.01 14.62 -0.63
CA ASP A 250 18.46 14.01 -1.88
C ASP A 250 17.35 14.05 -2.94
N ASP A 251 17.75 14.09 -4.19
CA ASP A 251 16.82 13.95 -5.33
C ASP A 251 17.19 12.76 -6.24
N GLU A 252 18.26 12.04 -5.88
CA GLU A 252 18.74 10.83 -6.56
C GLU A 252 19.30 9.85 -5.54
N ALA A 253 18.92 8.56 -5.62
CA ALA A 253 19.45 7.52 -4.77
C ALA A 253 19.60 6.17 -5.48
N THR A 254 20.68 5.46 -5.15
CA THR A 254 20.89 4.05 -5.50
C THR A 254 21.06 3.27 -4.22
N ILE A 255 20.27 2.20 -4.05
CA ILE A 255 20.31 1.33 -2.88
C ILE A 255 20.62 -0.10 -3.33
N LEU A 256 21.62 -0.71 -2.74
CA LEU A 256 21.96 -2.13 -2.89
C LEU A 256 21.47 -2.88 -1.66
N VAL A 257 20.67 -3.91 -1.86
CA VAL A 257 20.10 -4.78 -0.82
C VAL A 257 20.70 -6.17 -0.95
N GLU A 258 21.40 -6.64 0.08
CA GLU A 258 22.05 -7.94 0.09
C GLU A 258 21.20 -8.98 0.81
N TYR A 259 20.76 -10.01 0.09
CA TYR A 259 20.16 -11.22 0.65
C TYR A 259 21.17 -12.38 0.65
N SER A 260 20.88 -13.48 1.36
CA SER A 260 21.77 -14.63 1.42
C SER A 260 22.04 -15.30 0.05
N LYS A 261 21.08 -15.21 -0.87
CA LYS A 261 21.14 -15.85 -2.19
C LYS A 261 20.77 -14.92 -3.35
N ALA A 262 20.42 -13.68 -3.07
CA ALA A 262 20.00 -12.70 -4.05
C ALA A 262 20.55 -11.31 -3.74
N GLN A 263 20.55 -10.45 -4.73
CA GLN A 263 20.89 -9.03 -4.60
C GLN A 263 19.79 -8.17 -5.20
N GLY A 264 19.39 -7.10 -4.48
CA GLY A 264 18.48 -6.09 -4.96
C GLY A 264 19.21 -4.79 -5.34
N ILE A 265 18.73 -4.11 -6.37
CA ILE A 265 19.12 -2.76 -6.75
C ILE A 265 17.87 -1.91 -6.82
N ILE A 266 17.83 -0.82 -6.07
CA ILE A 266 16.74 0.15 -6.10
C ILE A 266 17.30 1.46 -6.64
N GLN A 267 16.69 1.98 -7.70
CA GLN A 267 16.93 3.30 -8.25
C GLN A 267 15.75 4.19 -7.91
N ALA A 268 16.00 5.27 -7.20
CA ALA A 268 15.00 6.22 -6.74
C ALA A 268 15.36 7.62 -7.22
N SER A 269 14.51 8.26 -8.03
CA SER A 269 14.90 9.50 -8.70
C SER A 269 13.77 10.53 -8.80
N TRP A 270 14.12 11.79 -8.60
CA TRP A 270 13.32 12.98 -8.94
C TRP A 270 13.89 13.73 -10.18
N ASN A 271 14.74 13.05 -10.99
CA ASN A 271 15.47 13.67 -12.09
C ASN A 271 15.16 13.08 -13.46
N TRP A 272 14.25 12.09 -13.56
CA TRP A 272 13.96 11.46 -14.82
C TRP A 272 12.91 12.24 -15.62
N PRO A 273 13.08 12.41 -16.95
CA PRO A 273 12.13 13.14 -17.78
C PRO A 273 10.83 12.38 -18.08
N PHE A 274 10.63 11.23 -17.45
CA PHE A 274 9.47 10.33 -17.61
C PHE A 274 9.15 9.65 -16.27
N ASN A 275 7.91 9.24 -16.11
CA ASN A 275 7.49 8.43 -14.97
C ASN A 275 7.90 6.97 -15.19
N ARG A 276 8.43 6.34 -14.17
CA ARG A 276 8.80 4.93 -14.17
C ARG A 276 8.52 4.30 -12.81
N LYS A 277 7.86 3.15 -12.81
CA LYS A 277 7.68 2.26 -11.66
C LYS A 277 7.76 0.83 -12.18
N ASP A 278 8.99 0.36 -12.38
CA ASP A 278 9.29 -0.92 -12.99
C ASP A 278 9.93 -1.85 -11.97
N PHE A 279 9.62 -3.13 -12.10
CA PHE A 279 10.22 -4.16 -11.26
C PHE A 279 10.69 -5.34 -12.12
N GLU A 280 11.94 -5.71 -11.95
CA GLU A 280 12.62 -6.77 -12.68
C GLU A 280 13.07 -7.86 -11.71
N VAL A 281 12.84 -9.12 -12.05
CA VAL A 281 13.28 -10.29 -11.28
C VAL A 281 14.01 -11.26 -12.19
N TYR A 282 15.24 -11.60 -11.81
CA TYR A 282 16.10 -12.53 -12.49
C TYR A 282 16.34 -13.75 -11.61
N GLY A 283 15.92 -14.91 -12.09
CA GLY A 283 16.11 -16.19 -11.42
C GLY A 283 17.17 -17.05 -12.13
N GLN A 284 17.35 -18.28 -11.65
CA GLN A 284 18.29 -19.24 -12.24
C GLN A 284 17.89 -19.66 -13.66
N ARG A 285 16.60 -19.64 -13.99
CA ARG A 285 16.05 -20.18 -15.23
C ARG A 285 15.40 -19.15 -16.15
N GLY A 286 15.45 -17.87 -15.80
CA GLY A 286 14.83 -16.85 -16.63
C GLY A 286 14.64 -15.53 -15.88
N TRP A 287 13.87 -14.65 -16.49
CA TRP A 287 13.55 -13.36 -15.90
C TRP A 287 12.12 -12.94 -16.20
N ALA A 288 11.60 -12.06 -15.36
CA ALA A 288 10.32 -11.37 -15.54
C ALA A 288 10.52 -9.88 -15.30
N ILE A 289 9.98 -9.04 -16.18
CA ILE A 289 10.09 -7.58 -16.13
C ILE A 289 8.68 -6.99 -16.23
N ALA A 290 8.24 -6.31 -15.17
CA ALA A 290 7.03 -5.51 -15.16
C ALA A 290 7.40 -4.03 -15.40
N THR A 291 6.92 -3.46 -16.52
CA THR A 291 7.06 -2.03 -16.80
C THR A 291 5.72 -1.34 -16.50
N GLY A 292 5.61 -0.83 -15.27
CA GLY A 292 4.34 -0.28 -14.76
C GLY A 292 3.25 -1.35 -14.53
N GLY A 293 1.99 -0.89 -14.42
CA GLY A 293 0.89 -1.73 -13.90
C GLY A 293 0.38 -2.82 -14.85
N ASN A 294 0.50 -2.65 -16.17
CA ASN A 294 -0.19 -3.47 -17.16
C ASN A 294 0.73 -4.15 -18.18
N SER A 295 2.03 -4.08 -17.99
CA SER A 295 3.01 -4.65 -18.92
C SER A 295 3.90 -5.66 -18.18
N LEU A 296 3.95 -6.88 -18.67
CA LEU A 296 4.82 -7.94 -18.18
C LEU A 296 5.50 -8.64 -19.36
N ARG A 297 6.83 -8.76 -19.29
CA ARG A 297 7.64 -9.54 -20.23
C ARG A 297 8.36 -10.63 -19.48
N VAL A 298 8.53 -11.78 -20.15
CA VAL A 298 9.12 -12.98 -19.55
C VAL A 298 10.05 -13.63 -20.56
N ALA A 299 11.19 -14.14 -20.08
CA ALA A 299 12.02 -15.08 -20.84
C ALA A 299 12.31 -16.31 -19.99
N LEU A 300 12.04 -17.48 -20.54
CA LEU A 300 12.21 -18.79 -19.92
C LEU A 300 13.07 -19.69 -20.81
N PRO A 301 13.68 -20.78 -20.27
CA PRO A 301 14.49 -21.69 -21.06
C PRO A 301 13.71 -22.26 -22.26
N GLY A 302 14.30 -22.14 -23.44
CA GLY A 302 13.71 -22.67 -24.68
C GLY A 302 12.55 -21.82 -25.24
N GLN A 303 12.24 -20.67 -24.61
CA GLN A 303 11.24 -19.74 -25.08
C GLN A 303 11.90 -18.39 -25.40
N PRO A 304 11.55 -17.72 -26.52
CA PRO A 304 12.00 -16.36 -26.75
C PRO A 304 11.36 -15.42 -25.72
N ASP A 305 12.00 -14.29 -25.48
CA ASP A 305 11.42 -13.18 -24.73
C ASP A 305 10.07 -12.78 -25.34
N HIS A 306 9.02 -12.74 -24.53
CA HIS A 306 7.66 -12.44 -24.97
C HIS A 306 6.86 -11.65 -23.92
N ALA A 307 5.85 -10.94 -24.40
CA ALA A 307 4.90 -10.26 -23.54
C ALA A 307 3.86 -11.25 -22.99
N VAL A 308 3.51 -11.07 -21.72
CA VAL A 308 2.45 -11.80 -21.04
C VAL A 308 1.37 -10.80 -20.65
N ALA A 309 0.11 -11.07 -20.98
CA ALA A 309 -1.00 -10.26 -20.51
C ALA A 309 -1.20 -10.51 -19.01
N PRO A 310 -1.12 -9.47 -18.16
CA PRO A 310 -1.36 -9.65 -16.74
C PRO A 310 -2.80 -10.02 -16.43
N ASP A 311 -3.00 -10.95 -15.50
CA ASP A 311 -4.32 -11.29 -15.00
C ASP A 311 -4.91 -10.13 -14.18
N PRO A 312 -6.22 -9.86 -14.28
CA PRO A 312 -6.87 -8.85 -13.46
C PRO A 312 -6.68 -9.15 -11.97
N ARG A 313 -6.54 -8.09 -11.15
CA ARG A 313 -6.53 -8.26 -9.69
C ARG A 313 -7.87 -8.81 -9.20
N PRO A 314 -7.88 -9.65 -8.16
CA PRO A 314 -9.11 -10.10 -7.52
C PRO A 314 -10.01 -8.92 -7.09
N PRO A 315 -11.34 -9.06 -7.07
CA PRO A 315 -12.26 -7.97 -6.76
C PRO A 315 -11.97 -7.25 -5.43
N ASP A 316 -11.54 -7.99 -4.40
CA ASP A 316 -11.15 -7.48 -3.09
C ASP A 316 -9.73 -6.86 -3.06
N GLN A 317 -9.04 -6.86 -4.18
CA GLN A 317 -7.70 -6.27 -4.38
C GLN A 317 -7.64 -5.37 -5.63
N LYS A 318 -8.78 -4.98 -6.18
CA LYS A 318 -8.82 -4.11 -7.37
C LYS A 318 -8.34 -2.68 -7.08
N ASP A 319 -8.52 -2.22 -5.85
CA ASP A 319 -8.08 -0.91 -5.35
C ASP A 319 -7.93 -0.94 -3.81
N SER A 320 -7.34 0.12 -3.26
CA SER A 320 -7.07 0.24 -1.83
C SER A 320 -8.34 0.25 -0.97
N ILE A 321 -9.43 0.84 -1.46
CA ILE A 321 -10.71 0.91 -0.73
C ILE A 321 -11.36 -0.47 -0.66
N ALA A 322 -11.39 -1.20 -1.78
CA ALA A 322 -11.92 -2.56 -1.82
C ALA A 322 -11.16 -3.49 -0.89
N HIS A 323 -9.83 -3.35 -0.87
CA HIS A 323 -8.98 -4.16 0.01
C HIS A 323 -9.18 -3.81 1.49
N LEU A 324 -9.20 -2.52 1.84
CA LEU A 324 -9.47 -2.09 3.22
C LEU A 324 -10.83 -2.62 3.70
N LEU A 325 -11.88 -2.48 2.88
CA LEU A 325 -13.21 -3.00 3.20
C LEU A 325 -13.17 -4.50 3.47
N ALA A 326 -12.56 -5.29 2.59
CA ALA A 326 -12.48 -6.74 2.73
C ALA A 326 -11.73 -7.16 3.99
N VAL A 327 -10.61 -6.47 4.32
CA VAL A 327 -9.83 -6.73 5.54
C VAL A 327 -10.63 -6.37 6.80
N VAL A 328 -11.30 -5.20 6.83
CA VAL A 328 -12.13 -4.77 7.97
C VAL A 328 -13.31 -5.73 8.20
N ARG A 329 -13.89 -6.24 7.12
CA ARG A 329 -14.98 -7.25 7.20
C ARG A 329 -14.48 -8.67 7.52
N GLY A 330 -13.17 -8.88 7.58
CA GLY A 330 -12.58 -10.20 7.84
C GLY A 330 -12.78 -11.22 6.71
N THR A 331 -13.14 -10.77 5.51
CA THR A 331 -13.33 -11.64 4.33
C THR A 331 -12.02 -11.98 3.64
N THR A 332 -10.97 -11.19 3.86
CA THR A 332 -9.61 -11.46 3.40
C THR A 332 -8.58 -11.03 4.45
N ARG A 333 -7.38 -11.55 4.33
CA ARG A 333 -6.23 -11.08 5.11
C ARG A 333 -5.56 -9.91 4.40
N PRO A 334 -4.79 -9.05 5.11
CA PRO A 334 -3.97 -8.04 4.46
C PRO A 334 -3.13 -8.66 3.32
N ASN A 335 -3.17 -8.05 2.13
CA ASN A 335 -2.25 -8.38 1.07
C ASN A 335 -0.81 -8.20 1.56
N ALA A 336 0.09 -9.11 1.17
CA ALA A 336 1.47 -9.08 1.67
C ALA A 336 2.15 -7.73 1.44
N LEU A 337 2.00 -7.10 0.25
CA LEU A 337 2.55 -5.78 -0.05
C LEU A 337 2.02 -4.66 0.87
N SER A 338 0.75 -4.76 1.30
CA SER A 338 0.14 -3.80 2.23
C SER A 338 0.34 -4.16 3.70
N SER A 339 0.81 -5.38 4.02
CA SER A 339 0.90 -5.88 5.40
C SER A 339 1.89 -5.08 6.24
N LEU A 340 1.60 -4.98 7.53
CA LEU A 340 2.51 -4.35 8.49
C LEU A 340 3.88 -5.07 8.52
N GLU A 341 3.90 -6.39 8.46
CA GLU A 341 5.12 -7.20 8.49
C GLU A 341 6.07 -6.86 7.34
N ASN A 342 5.57 -6.88 6.09
CA ASN A 342 6.36 -6.52 4.91
C ASN A 342 6.90 -5.10 5.02
N ASN A 343 6.08 -4.17 5.47
CA ASN A 343 6.42 -2.76 5.53
C ASN A 343 7.36 -2.40 6.68
N MET A 344 7.40 -3.19 7.74
CA MET A 344 8.44 -3.05 8.77
C MET A 344 9.82 -3.38 8.22
N ILE A 345 9.95 -4.46 7.45
CA ILE A 345 11.22 -4.82 6.80
C ILE A 345 11.61 -3.78 5.73
N ALA A 346 10.64 -3.32 4.93
CA ALA A 346 10.87 -2.23 3.97
C ALA A 346 11.39 -0.95 4.68
N THR A 347 10.84 -0.62 5.85
CA THR A 347 11.30 0.52 6.66
C THR A 347 12.73 0.30 7.18
N GLU A 348 13.08 -0.93 7.61
CA GLU A 348 14.46 -1.26 8.02
C GLU A 348 15.45 -1.08 6.86
N ILE A 349 15.07 -1.46 5.63
CA ILE A 349 15.89 -1.25 4.43
C ILE A 349 16.11 0.25 4.19
N LEU A 350 15.06 1.08 4.28
CA LEU A 350 15.17 2.52 4.08
C LEU A 350 16.02 3.20 5.16
N ASP A 351 15.83 2.81 6.42
CA ASP A 351 16.58 3.36 7.55
C ASP A 351 18.08 3.02 7.42
N ALA A 352 18.39 1.77 7.07
CA ALA A 352 19.74 1.34 6.78
C ALA A 352 20.34 2.02 5.53
N ALA A 353 19.54 2.27 4.49
CA ALA A 353 19.97 2.98 3.30
C ALA A 353 20.33 4.44 3.63
N ARG A 354 19.49 5.13 4.41
CA ARG A 354 19.77 6.49 4.88
C ARG A 354 21.05 6.54 5.71
N GLU A 355 21.23 5.60 6.64
CA GLU A 355 22.45 5.51 7.45
C GLU A 355 23.68 5.19 6.58
N SER A 356 23.56 4.29 5.61
CA SER A 356 24.61 3.95 4.66
C SER A 356 25.05 5.17 3.82
N ALA A 357 24.10 5.90 3.26
CA ALA A 357 24.38 7.11 2.48
C ALA A 357 25.10 8.17 3.34
N ARG A 358 24.64 8.38 4.59
CA ARG A 358 25.25 9.33 5.53
C ARG A 358 26.67 8.95 5.95
N THR A 359 26.92 7.67 6.22
CA THR A 359 28.22 7.17 6.75
C THR A 359 29.16 6.70 5.66
N ARG A 360 28.67 6.51 4.43
CA ARG A 360 29.38 5.89 3.30
C ARG A 360 29.87 4.47 3.61
N LYS A 361 29.12 3.73 4.42
CA LYS A 361 29.44 2.37 4.85
C LYS A 361 28.28 1.42 4.55
N ARG A 362 28.64 0.16 4.33
CA ARG A 362 27.67 -0.94 4.34
C ARG A 362 27.07 -1.08 5.74
N VAL A 363 25.76 -1.10 5.84
CA VAL A 363 25.01 -1.26 7.10
C VAL A 363 24.46 -2.68 7.16
N ALA A 364 24.91 -3.45 8.14
CA ALA A 364 24.38 -4.78 8.41
C ALA A 364 23.03 -4.66 9.14
N LEU A 365 22.06 -5.48 8.73
CA LEU A 365 20.78 -5.61 9.44
C LEU A 365 20.89 -6.72 10.49
N ALA A 366 20.42 -6.45 11.69
CA ALA A 366 20.42 -7.44 12.77
C ALA A 366 19.56 -8.65 12.37
N ARG A 367 20.07 -9.86 12.67
CA ARG A 367 19.33 -11.12 12.45
C ARG A 367 18.22 -11.29 13.47
#